data_c3b1ff9d1fd77146d3b0861daf1e5776
#
_entry.id   c3b1ff9d1fd77146d3b0861daf1e5776
#
_cell.length_a   1.000
_cell.length_b   1.000
_cell.length_c   1.000
_cell.angle_alpha   90.00
_cell.angle_beta   90.00
_cell.angle_gamma   90.00
#
_symmetry.space_group_name_H-M   'P 1'
#
loop_
_entity.id
_entity.type
_entity.pdbx_description
1 polymer ?
#
loop_
_entity_poly.entity_id
_entity_poly.type
_entity_poly.pdbx_seq_one_letter_code
_entity_poly.pdbx_strand_id
1 'polypeptide(L)' 'ALHAAGETEAAVDTLLDLFRRDREWNDGAAKTQLFKIFDALPPQDSIVLKGRRRLSSMIFV' A
#
# COMPACT_ATOMS: atom_id res chain seq x y z
N ALA A 1 -15.94 12.37 1.50
CA ALA A 1 -15.41 11.64 0.35
C ALA A 1 -13.95 11.98 0.10
N LEU A 2 -13.62 13.28 0.01
CA LEU A 2 -12.24 13.70 -0.21
C LEU A 2 -11.31 13.32 0.95
N HIS A 3 -11.80 13.42 2.16
CA HIS A 3 -11.04 13.05 3.34
C HIS A 3 -10.71 11.56 3.35
N ALA A 4 -11.67 10.73 2.97
CA ALA A 4 -11.45 9.29 2.95
C ALA A 4 -10.37 8.90 1.95
N ALA A 5 -10.35 9.53 0.78
CA ALA A 5 -9.34 9.27 -0.23
C ALA A 5 -7.95 9.70 0.25
N GLY A 6 -7.86 10.87 0.89
CA GLY A 6 -6.60 11.37 1.43
C GLY A 6 -6.07 10.48 2.55
N GLU A 7 -6.94 10.01 3.41
CA GLU A 7 -6.54 9.11 4.50
C GLU A 7 -6.07 7.77 3.97
N THR A 8 -6.73 7.25 2.95
CA THR A 8 -6.34 5.98 2.33
C THR A 8 -4.96 6.10 1.68
N GLU A 9 -4.73 7.19 0.96
CA GLU A 9 -3.43 7.43 0.33
C GLU A 9 -2.33 7.54 1.39
N ALA A 10 -2.58 8.26 2.47
CA ALA A 10 -1.64 8.39 3.56
C ALA A 10 -1.35 7.04 4.21
N ALA A 11 -2.38 6.22 4.40
CA ALA A 11 -2.21 4.88 4.96
C ALA A 11 -1.36 4.00 4.05
N VAL A 12 -1.61 4.04 2.75
CA VAL A 12 -0.81 3.29 1.77
C VAL A 12 0.64 3.74 1.80
N ASP A 13 0.89 5.04 1.82
CA ASP A 13 2.25 5.56 1.89
C ASP A 13 2.97 5.12 3.17
N THR A 14 2.28 5.18 4.30
CA THR A 14 2.83 4.75 5.58
C THR A 14 3.19 3.27 5.55
N LEU A 15 2.30 2.43 5.03
CA LEU A 15 2.55 0.99 4.94
C LEU A 15 3.68 0.66 3.97
N LEU A 16 3.76 1.38 2.87
CA LEU A 16 4.85 1.22 1.91
C LEU A 16 6.20 1.58 2.55
N ASP A 17 6.23 2.68 3.30
CA ASP A 17 7.44 3.08 4.00
C ASP A 17 7.84 2.04 5.06
N LEU A 18 6.87 1.53 5.81
CA LEU A 18 7.12 0.49 6.79
C LEU A 18 7.65 -0.79 6.14
N PHE A 19 7.04 -1.21 5.04
CA PHE A 19 7.49 -2.37 4.29
C PHE A 19 8.91 -2.19 3.75
N ARG A 20 9.23 -0.99 3.32
CA ARG A 20 10.56 -0.65 2.83
C ARG A 20 11.61 -0.76 3.93
N ARG A 21 11.25 -0.35 5.16
CA ARG A 21 12.15 -0.38 6.30
C ARG A 21 12.32 -1.79 6.85
N ASP A 22 11.23 -2.53 6.94
CA ASP A 22 11.24 -3.87 7.52
C ASP A 22 10.21 -4.74 6.80
N ARG A 23 10.70 -5.48 5.82
CA ARG A 23 9.84 -6.35 5.00
C ARG A 23 9.22 -7.49 5.79
N GLU A 24 9.86 -7.90 6.86
CA GLU A 24 9.40 -9.02 7.67
C GLU A 24 8.63 -8.57 8.91
N TRP A 25 8.38 -7.26 9.03
CA TRP A 25 7.68 -6.74 10.18
C TRP A 25 6.35 -7.47 10.38
N ASN A 26 6.22 -8.07 11.55
CA ASN A 26 5.01 -8.78 11.97
C ASN A 26 4.54 -9.78 10.89
N ASP A 27 5.48 -10.60 10.39
CA ASP A 27 5.23 -11.62 9.38
C ASP A 27 4.66 -11.06 8.07
N GLY A 28 5.10 -9.88 7.69
CA GLY A 28 4.64 -9.25 6.47
C GLY A 28 3.29 -8.56 6.59
N ALA A 29 2.94 -8.13 7.80
CA ALA A 29 1.66 -7.48 8.04
C ALA A 29 1.46 -6.23 7.19
N ALA A 30 2.53 -5.46 6.93
CA ALA A 30 2.44 -4.27 6.09
C ALA A 30 1.97 -4.63 4.68
N LYS A 31 2.54 -5.67 4.09
CA LYS A 31 2.14 -6.16 2.79
C LYS A 31 0.70 -6.67 2.80
N THR A 32 0.33 -7.41 3.82
CA THR A 32 -1.03 -7.92 3.97
C THR A 32 -2.04 -6.78 4.06
N GLN A 33 -1.73 -5.75 4.85
CA GLN A 33 -2.60 -4.58 4.98
C GLN A 33 -2.73 -3.82 3.66
N LEU A 34 -1.63 -3.69 2.92
CA LEU A 34 -1.67 -3.06 1.60
C LEU A 34 -2.60 -3.80 0.66
N PHE A 35 -2.53 -5.12 0.62
CA PHE A 35 -3.42 -5.91 -0.22
C PHE A 35 -4.87 -5.78 0.20
N LYS A 36 -5.16 -5.70 1.48
CA LYS A 36 -6.52 -5.48 1.97
C LYS A 36 -7.06 -4.12 1.50
N ILE A 37 -6.23 -3.09 1.58
CA ILE A 37 -6.61 -1.76 1.11
C ILE A 37 -6.86 -1.78 -0.40
N PHE A 38 -5.98 -2.41 -1.17
CA PHE A 38 -6.12 -2.50 -2.62
C PHE A 38 -7.36 -3.28 -3.02
N ASP A 39 -7.70 -4.33 -2.27
CA ASP A 39 -8.90 -5.13 -2.52
C ASP A 39 -10.18 -4.34 -2.23
N ALA A 40 -10.15 -3.45 -1.25
CA ALA A 40 -11.27 -2.60 -0.90
C ALA A 40 -11.50 -1.47 -1.91
N LEU A 41 -10.49 -1.14 -2.72
CA LEU A 41 -10.56 -0.08 -3.72
C LEU A 41 -10.79 -0.67 -5.12
N PRO A 42 -11.37 0.12 -6.06
CA PRO A 42 -11.45 -0.32 -7.45
C PRO A 42 -10.07 -0.59 -8.02
N PRO A 43 -9.90 -1.64 -8.85
CA PRO A 43 -8.57 -1.99 -9.37
C PRO A 43 -7.95 -0.90 -10.25
N GLN A 44 -8.75 -0.01 -10.79
CA GLN A 44 -8.27 1.10 -11.62
C GLN A 44 -8.07 2.39 -10.83
N ASP A 45 -8.26 2.37 -9.51
CA ASP A 45 -8.04 3.55 -8.68
C ASP A 45 -6.56 3.94 -8.73
N SER A 46 -6.28 5.24 -8.84
CA SER A 46 -4.91 5.72 -8.94
C SER A 46 -4.08 5.37 -7.70
N ILE A 47 -4.70 5.31 -6.54
CA ILE A 47 -4.01 4.91 -5.30
C ILE A 47 -3.53 3.47 -5.43
N VAL A 48 -4.39 2.58 -5.94
CA VAL A 48 -4.04 1.17 -6.16
C VAL A 48 -2.93 1.04 -7.19
N LEU A 49 -3.05 1.74 -8.31
CA LEU A 49 -2.05 1.68 -9.38
C LEU A 49 -0.69 2.16 -8.89
N LYS A 50 -0.66 3.30 -8.22
CA LYS A 50 0.58 3.84 -7.65
C LYS A 50 1.16 2.91 -6.58
N GLY A 51 0.31 2.45 -5.69
CA GLY A 51 0.73 1.57 -4.60
C GLY A 51 1.32 0.27 -5.11
N ARG A 52 0.65 -0.36 -6.07
CA ARG A 52 1.15 -1.60 -6.68
C ARG A 52 2.48 -1.38 -7.38
N ARG A 53 2.60 -0.28 -8.11
CA ARG A 53 3.83 0.05 -8.81
C ARG A 53 4.99 0.23 -7.85
N ARG A 54 4.77 0.96 -6.76
CA ARG A 54 5.79 1.16 -5.74
C ARG A 54 6.16 -0.15 -5.04
N LEU A 55 5.15 -0.93 -4.71
CA LEU A 55 5.36 -2.23 -4.06
C LEU A 55 6.15 -3.17 -4.95
N SER A 56 5.79 -3.24 -6.22
CA SER A 56 6.48 -4.06 -7.21
C SER A 56 7.95 -3.64 -7.35
N SER A 57 8.21 -2.34 -7.38
CA SER A 57 9.56 -1.81 -7.45
C SER A 57 10.39 -2.23 -6.24
N MET A 58 9.78 -2.29 -5.06
CA MET A 58 10.49 -2.70 -3.86
C MET A 58 10.76 -4.20 -3.80
N ILE A 59 9.88 -5.00 -4.42
CA ILE A 59 10.03 -6.46 -4.41
C ILE A 59 11.03 -6.92 -5.47
N PHE A 60 11.03 -6.29 -6.63
CA PHE A 60 11.81 -6.74 -7.78
C PHE A 60 13.09 -5.94 -8.04
N VAL A 61 13.49 -5.14 -7.09
CA VAL A 61 14.77 -4.40 -7.21
C VAL A 61 15.98 -5.30 -6.96
#